data_33318201bca08d2acf07b95083d02d85
#
_entry.id   33318201bca08d2acf07b95083d02d85
#
_cell.length_a   1.000
_cell.length_b   1.000
_cell.length_c   1.000
_cell.angle_alpha   90.00
_cell.angle_beta   90.00
_cell.angle_gamma   90.00
#
_symmetry.space_group_name_H-M   'P 1'
#
loop_
_entity.id
_entity.type
_entity.pdbx_description
1 polymer ?
#
loop_
_entity_poly.entity_id
_entity_poly.type
_entity_poly.pdbx_seq_one_letter_code
_entity_poly.pdbx_strand_id
1 'polypeptide(L)'
;MKRIQLVINNDVKKYREEFFIKGELKCILNLYAKMVSNGSWKDYSFSSGSKEVSFDVYQRASEKPVLRITKNFRPKYFNEKFFIKDRNGN
;
A
#
# COMPACT_ATOMS: atom_id res chain seq x y z
N MET A 1 -11.79 7.84 5.00
CA MET A 1 -11.44 8.10 5.82
C MET A 1 -11.51 9.04 6.51
N LYS A 2 -11.63 9.23 6.83
CA LYS A 2 -11.66 9.97 7.43
C LYS A 2 -11.60 10.28 8.52
N ARG A 3 -11.75 10.07 9.09
CA ARG A 3 -11.63 10.48 10.15
C ARG A 3 -10.53 10.32 10.99
N ILE A 4 -9.44 10.02 10.64
CA ILE A 4 -8.22 9.79 11.33
C ILE A 4 -7.89 10.89 12.29
N GLN A 5 -8.19 12.09 11.93
CA GLN A 5 -7.91 13.22 12.80
C GLN A 5 -8.65 13.13 14.13
N LEU A 6 -9.62 12.25 14.21
CA LEU A 6 -10.35 12.04 15.44
C LEU A 6 -9.60 11.17 16.43
N VAL A 7 -8.53 10.56 15.97
CA VAL A 7 -7.77 9.64 16.78
C VAL A 7 -6.93 10.41 17.77
N ILE A 8 -6.82 9.88 18.97
CA ILE A 8 -6.03 10.48 20.02
C ILE A 8 -4.56 10.43 19.63
N ASN A 9 -3.77 11.35 20.16
CA ASN A 9 -2.38 11.50 19.75
C ASN A 9 -1.58 10.21 19.72
N ASN A 10 -1.69 9.38 20.74
CA ASN A 10 -0.95 8.13 20.78
C ASN A 10 -1.40 7.19 19.69
N ASP A 11 -2.69 7.18 19.40
CA ASP A 11 -3.24 6.33 18.38
C ASP A 11 -2.82 6.79 17.00
N VAL A 12 -2.69 8.10 16.82
CA VAL A 12 -2.24 8.65 15.54
C VAL A 12 -0.82 8.15 15.24
N LYS A 13 0.05 8.18 16.24
CA LYS A 13 1.41 7.72 16.07
C LYS A 13 1.44 6.23 15.73
N LYS A 14 0.67 5.44 16.46
CA LYS A 14 0.59 4.01 16.21
C LYS A 14 0.04 3.74 14.82
N TYR A 15 -0.96 4.48 14.42
CA TYR A 15 -1.56 4.33 13.11
C TYR A 15 -0.54 4.57 12.01
N ARG A 16 0.29 5.61 12.16
CA ARG A 16 1.32 5.90 11.17
C ARG A 16 2.33 4.77 11.05
N GLU A 17 2.61 4.10 12.16
CA GLU A 17 3.55 3.00 12.17
C GLU A 17 2.98 1.74 11.52
N GLU A 18 1.66 1.71 11.33
CA GLU A 18 0.98 0.54 10.79
C GLU A 18 0.30 0.82 9.46
N PHE A 19 0.83 1.79 8.74
CA PHE A 19 0.32 2.13 7.42
C PHE A 19 1.45 2.79 6.64
N PHE A 20 1.19 3.12 5.38
CA PHE A 20 2.14 3.91 4.60
C PHE A 20 2.22 5.32 5.18
N ILE A 21 3.42 5.84 5.33
CA ILE A 21 3.55 7.23 5.74
C ILE A 21 3.30 8.12 4.52
N LYS A 22 3.13 9.41 4.76
CA LYS A 22 2.71 10.35 3.73
C LYS A 22 3.62 10.33 2.50
N GLY A 23 4.92 10.33 2.71
CA GLY A 23 5.87 10.33 1.60
C GLY A 23 5.81 9.04 0.80
N GLU A 24 5.65 7.92 1.48
CA GLU A 24 5.53 6.62 0.82
C GLU A 24 4.27 6.58 -0.02
N LEU A 25 3.16 7.02 0.56
CA LEU A 25 1.89 7.01 -0.12
C LEU A 25 1.90 7.93 -1.33
N LYS A 26 2.55 9.08 -1.20
CA LYS A 26 2.67 10.01 -2.32
C LYS A 26 3.39 9.36 -3.50
N CYS A 27 4.48 8.67 -3.23
CA CYS A 27 5.24 7.97 -4.27
C CYS A 27 4.38 6.90 -4.94
N ILE A 28 3.66 6.13 -4.14
CA ILE A 28 2.80 5.06 -4.65
C ILE A 28 1.71 5.64 -5.54
N LEU A 29 1.05 6.70 -5.09
CA LEU A 29 -0.05 7.30 -5.84
C LEU A 29 0.43 8.01 -7.10
N ASN A 30 1.64 8.58 -7.08
CA ASN A 30 2.23 9.15 -8.29
C ASN A 30 2.46 8.07 -9.34
N LEU A 31 2.97 6.93 -8.92
CA LEU A 31 3.15 5.79 -9.81
C LEU A 31 1.82 5.29 -10.32
N TYR A 32 0.84 5.19 -9.44
CA TYR A 32 -0.49 4.74 -9.82
C TYR A 32 -1.09 5.63 -10.90
N ALA A 33 -1.01 6.94 -10.71
CA ALA A 33 -1.55 7.89 -11.69
C ALA A 33 -0.90 7.71 -13.05
N LYS A 34 0.42 7.51 -13.07
CA LYS A 34 1.15 7.30 -14.30
C LYS A 34 0.70 6.03 -15.01
N MET A 35 0.54 4.95 -14.26
CA MET A 35 0.18 3.67 -14.84
C MET A 35 -1.29 3.62 -15.28
N VAL A 36 -2.15 4.36 -14.60
CA VAL A 36 -3.54 4.51 -15.04
C VAL A 36 -3.59 5.30 -16.34
N SER A 37 -2.77 6.35 -16.42
CA SER A 37 -2.70 7.19 -17.62
C SER A 37 -2.36 6.38 -18.87
N ASN A 38 -1.47 5.41 -18.75
CA ASN A 38 -1.08 4.61 -19.91
C ASN A 38 -1.94 3.34 -20.08
N GLY A 39 -2.99 3.20 -19.28
CA GLY A 39 -3.93 2.10 -19.43
C GLY A 39 -3.54 0.79 -18.77
N SER A 40 -2.40 0.76 -18.08
CA SER A 40 -1.91 -0.46 -17.47
C SER A 40 -2.70 -0.88 -16.24
N TRP A 41 -3.14 0.09 -15.44
CA TRP A 41 -3.85 -0.17 -14.20
C TRP A 41 -5.24 0.46 -14.25
N LYS A 42 -6.21 -0.18 -13.59
CA LYS A 42 -7.60 0.29 -13.60
C LYS A 42 -8.12 0.66 -12.23
N ASP A 43 -7.68 -0.04 -11.20
CA ASP A 43 -8.23 0.15 -9.86
C ASP A 43 -7.20 -0.26 -8.82
N TYR A 44 -7.46 0.13 -7.58
CA TYR A 44 -6.58 -0.24 -6.47
C TYR A 44 -7.40 -0.46 -5.21
N SER A 45 -6.78 -1.12 -4.24
CA SER A 45 -7.32 -1.25 -2.91
C SER A 45 -6.17 -1.34 -1.92
N PHE A 46 -6.47 -1.14 -0.66
CA PHE A 46 -5.51 -1.35 0.42
C PHE A 46 -5.91 -2.59 1.19
N SER A 47 -4.91 -3.38 1.55
CA SER A 47 -5.10 -4.54 2.43
C SER A 47 -4.17 -4.36 3.61
N SER A 48 -4.67 -4.55 4.82
CA SER A 48 -3.83 -4.39 5.99
C SER A 48 -4.00 -5.56 6.94
N GLY A 49 -2.91 -5.89 7.62
CA GLY A 49 -2.89 -6.93 8.63
C GLY A 49 -2.04 -6.46 9.79
N SER A 50 -1.78 -7.37 10.72
CA SER A 50 -1.00 -7.01 11.91
C SER A 50 0.47 -6.78 11.59
N LYS A 51 0.97 -7.33 10.51
CA LYS A 51 2.40 -7.28 10.18
C LYS A 51 2.71 -6.45 8.95
N GLU A 52 1.71 -6.15 8.15
CA GLU A 52 1.97 -5.49 6.88
C GLU A 52 0.74 -4.76 6.37
N VAL A 53 1.00 -3.83 5.45
CA VAL A 53 -0.05 -3.18 4.67
C VAL A 53 0.37 -3.26 3.21
N SER A 54 -0.58 -3.38 2.31
CA SER A 54 -0.27 -3.44 0.89
C SER A 54 -1.20 -2.55 0.09
N PHE A 55 -0.66 -2.07 -1.02
CA PHE A 55 -1.39 -1.34 -2.05
C PHE A 55 -1.54 -2.30 -3.21
N ASP A 56 -2.76 -2.73 -3.47
CA ASP A 56 -3.05 -3.77 -4.46
C ASP A 56 -3.62 -3.13 -5.71
N VAL A 57 -3.09 -3.49 -6.85
CA VAL A 57 -3.46 -2.87 -8.13
C VAL A 57 -4.14 -3.91 -9.02
N TYR A 58 -5.18 -3.48 -9.72
CA TYR A 58 -5.98 -4.37 -10.56
C TYR A 58 -6.07 -3.83 -11.97
N GLN A 59 -6.13 -4.75 -12.92
CA GLN A 59 -6.47 -4.43 -14.30
C GLN A 59 -7.97 -4.59 -14.52
N ARG A 60 -8.59 -5.51 -13.76
CA ARG A 60 -10.03 -5.74 -13.77
C ARG A 60 -10.48 -5.95 -12.35
N ALA A 61 -11.64 -5.38 -12.02
CA ALA A 61 -12.13 -5.38 -10.66
C ALA A 61 -12.36 -6.78 -10.09
N SER A 62 -12.71 -7.74 -10.93
CA SER A 62 -13.04 -9.09 -10.48
C SER A 62 -11.85 -10.03 -10.45
N GLU A 63 -10.68 -9.57 -10.81
CA GLU A 63 -9.49 -10.42 -10.87
C GLU A 63 -8.62 -10.25 -9.65
N LYS A 64 -7.63 -11.13 -9.54
CA LYS A 64 -6.60 -10.98 -8.53
C LYS A 64 -5.75 -9.75 -8.85
N PRO A 65 -5.13 -9.14 -7.85
CA PRO A 65 -4.24 -8.01 -8.11
C PRO A 65 -3.14 -8.41 -9.07
N VAL A 66 -2.82 -7.52 -10.01
CA VAL A 66 -1.70 -7.74 -10.93
C VAL A 66 -0.39 -7.38 -10.27
N LEU A 67 -0.45 -6.53 -9.25
CA LEU A 67 0.72 -6.08 -8.54
C LEU A 67 0.33 -5.74 -7.11
N ARG A 68 1.23 -5.99 -6.19
CA ARG A 68 1.02 -5.68 -4.78
C ARG A 68 2.27 -5.06 -4.22
N ILE A 69 2.16 -3.84 -3.72
CA ILE A 69 3.26 -3.14 -3.08
C ILE A 69 3.04 -3.26 -1.58
N THR A 70 3.95 -3.95 -0.90
CA THR A 70 3.77 -4.30 0.50
C THR A 70 4.79 -3.61 1.37
N LYS A 71 4.34 -3.07 2.49
CA LYS A 71 5.20 -2.53 3.52
C LYS A 71 5.11 -3.45 4.74
N ASN A 72 6.26 -3.95 5.17
CA ASN A 72 6.37 -4.78 6.35
C ASN A 72 6.66 -3.89 7.54
N PHE A 73 5.84 -3.96 8.58
CA PHE A 73 5.97 -3.08 9.74
C PHE A 73 7.15 -3.45 10.63
N ARG A 74 7.53 -4.73 10.62
CA ARG A 74 8.58 -5.23 11.50
C ARG A 74 9.55 -6.09 10.71
N PRO A 75 10.27 -5.48 9.77
CA PRO A 75 11.20 -6.25 8.95
C PRO A 75 12.37 -6.75 9.77
N LYS A 76 12.79 -7.96 9.51
CA LYS A 76 13.98 -8.52 10.15
C LYS A 76 15.22 -7.79 9.65
N TYR A 77 15.24 -7.46 8.37
CA TYR A 77 16.31 -6.70 7.75
C TYR A 77 15.72 -5.49 7.07
N PHE A 78 16.48 -4.40 7.01
CA PHE A 78 15.99 -3.15 6.44
C PHE A 78 15.50 -3.32 5.01
N ASN A 79 16.18 -4.13 4.22
CA ASN A 79 15.81 -4.33 2.81
C ASN A 79 14.54 -5.16 2.65
N GLU A 80 13.97 -5.66 3.73
CA GLU A 80 12.71 -6.39 3.71
C GLU A 80 11.52 -5.50 4.05
N LYS A 81 11.75 -4.21 4.27
CA LYS A 81 10.67 -3.30 4.66
C LYS A 81 9.63 -3.15 3.56
N PHE A 82 10.08 -3.06 2.34
CA PHE A 82 9.18 -2.95 1.19
C PHE A 82 9.48 -4.04 0.19
N PHE A 83 8.44 -4.57 -0.43
CA PHE A 83 8.62 -5.48 -1.55
C PHE A 83 7.41 -5.42 -2.47
N ILE A 84 7.63 -5.80 -3.72
CA ILE A 84 6.62 -5.77 -4.74
C ILE A 84 6.46 -7.19 -5.28
N LYS A 85 5.22 -7.64 -5.33
CA LYS A 85 4.91 -8.96 -5.89
C LYS A 85 3.98 -8.78 -7.08
N ASP A 86 4.25 -9.52 -8.14
CA ASP A 86 3.34 -9.54 -9.27
C ASP A 86 2.30 -10.63 -9.07
N ARG A 87 1.48 -10.87 -10.10
CA ARG A 87 0.39 -11.84 -10.03
C ARG A 87 0.89 -13.24 -9.69
N ASN A 88 2.11 -13.56 -10.05
CA ASN A 88 2.71 -14.87 -9.80
C ASN A 88 3.44 -14.95 -8.46
N GLY A 89 3.42 -13.89 -7.68
CA GLY A 89 4.04 -13.87 -6.37
C GLY A 89 5.53 -13.51 -6.38
N ASN A 90 6.00 -12.94 -7.45
CA ASN A 90 7.42 -12.57 -7.56
C ASN A 90 7.71 -11.15 -7.18
#